data_3284f43a8a2c2d98cbae20ec01ac1edd
#
_entry.id   3284f43a8a2c2d98cbae20ec01ac1edd
#
_cell.length_a   1.000
_cell.length_b   1.000
_cell.length_c   1.000
_cell.angle_alpha   90.00
_cell.angle_beta   90.00
_cell.angle_gamma   90.00
#
_symmetry.space_group_name_H-M   'P 1'
#
loop_
_entity.id
_entity.type
_entity.pdbx_description
1 polymer ?
#
loop_
_entity_poly.entity_id
_entity_poly.type
_entity_poly.pdbx_seq_one_letter_code
_entity_poly.pdbx_strand_id
1 'polypeptide(L)'
;MPREWVKKSGLAPNDEVEVMENPDGTLLIVPSPRVVSEQTLTATIDIQKYPNLEHLKYAIETKYLSGYDVINIVSKQPFTSEKYNFISEVAHQLLGFEITSKTPNQVTLQDVMSIQQTNIMLLIRVLSRNVLELMEELIKALQKKDLRVIDAILQSRMNINRYYLRITRQLRKGLQQSFLLVQMGVTAQDTIDMVMYVNALNEIAGNIEAMCRAMQRHPLPDEEQLKEVADILQKVYEVLQQATRAFHFKKDQDAIEVLTVIPKLITDKRTLEGKLGGKISTLEGLMIQVVLDAGEKIAEATKSIAQAALRRAI
;
A
#
# COMPACT_ATOMS: atom_id res chain seq x y z
N MET A 1 21.48 -14.33 31.38
CA MET A 1 21.29 -14.29 29.90
C MET A 1 22.17 -15.37 29.26
N PRO A 2 21.73 -16.02 28.15
CA PRO A 2 22.54 -17.02 27.44
C PRO A 2 23.82 -16.37 26.87
N ARG A 3 24.99 -17.02 27.13
CA ARG A 3 26.30 -16.47 26.74
C ARG A 3 26.44 -16.21 25.23
N GLU A 4 25.89 -17.11 24.41
CA GLU A 4 25.91 -16.95 22.97
C GLU A 4 25.07 -15.78 22.47
N TRP A 5 23.92 -15.52 23.12
CA TRP A 5 23.07 -14.38 22.80
C TRP A 5 23.78 -13.07 23.14
N VAL A 6 24.36 -12.94 24.33
CA VAL A 6 25.14 -11.78 24.76
C VAL A 6 26.26 -11.47 23.76
N LYS A 7 27.01 -12.53 23.33
CA LYS A 7 28.09 -12.38 22.35
C LYS A 7 27.58 -11.94 20.98
N LYS A 8 26.45 -12.50 20.50
CA LYS A 8 25.85 -12.13 19.22
C LYS A 8 25.27 -10.71 19.24
N SER A 9 24.76 -10.27 20.40
CA SER A 9 24.19 -8.94 20.60
C SER A 9 25.25 -7.86 20.83
N GLY A 10 26.55 -8.21 20.88
CA GLY A 10 27.63 -7.27 21.10
C GLY A 10 27.63 -6.63 22.50
N LEU A 11 26.92 -7.20 23.46
CA LEU A 11 26.80 -6.69 24.82
C LEU A 11 28.08 -6.93 25.63
N ALA A 12 28.57 -5.87 26.28
CA ALA A 12 29.64 -5.92 27.28
C ALA A 12 29.06 -5.98 28.71
N PRO A 13 29.88 -6.35 29.72
CA PRO A 13 29.45 -6.24 31.11
C PRO A 13 29.07 -4.81 31.47
N ASN A 14 27.92 -4.64 32.13
CA ASN A 14 27.30 -3.37 32.53
C ASN A 14 26.62 -2.57 31.40
N ASP A 15 26.47 -3.15 30.19
CA ASP A 15 25.63 -2.54 29.18
C ASP A 15 24.16 -2.57 29.59
N GLU A 16 23.43 -1.50 29.30
CA GLU A 16 22.00 -1.40 29.55
C GLU A 16 21.21 -2.20 28.52
N VAL A 17 20.17 -2.89 28.98
CA VAL A 17 19.19 -3.58 28.15
C VAL A 17 17.79 -3.11 28.51
N GLU A 18 16.94 -3.00 27.51
CA GLU A 18 15.51 -2.80 27.73
C GLU A 18 14.85 -4.16 27.92
N VAL A 19 14.02 -4.28 28.96
CA VAL A 19 13.25 -5.51 29.24
C VAL A 19 11.77 -5.16 29.14
N MET A 20 11.07 -5.87 28.30
CA MET A 20 9.63 -5.70 28.09
C MET A 20 8.92 -7.02 28.37
N GLU A 21 7.82 -6.93 29.13
CA GLU A 21 6.92 -8.05 29.37
C GLU A 21 5.86 -8.12 28.25
N ASN A 22 5.78 -9.30 27.62
CA ASN A 22 4.71 -9.58 26.67
C ASN A 22 3.41 -9.99 27.40
N PRO A 23 2.23 -9.87 26.78
CA PRO A 23 0.95 -10.28 27.38
C PRO A 23 0.88 -11.76 27.80
N ASP A 24 1.71 -12.61 27.24
CA ASP A 24 1.82 -14.04 27.57
C ASP A 24 2.77 -14.33 28.74
N GLY A 25 3.30 -13.28 29.39
CA GLY A 25 4.26 -13.38 30.50
C GLY A 25 5.71 -13.67 30.07
N THR A 26 6.02 -13.71 28.78
CA THR A 26 7.40 -13.80 28.31
C THR A 26 8.10 -12.44 28.37
N LEU A 27 9.42 -12.45 28.55
CA LEU A 27 10.22 -11.23 28.54
C LEU A 27 10.97 -11.09 27.21
N LEU A 28 10.77 -9.95 26.55
CA LEU A 28 11.60 -9.51 25.44
C LEU A 28 12.75 -8.66 25.99
N ILE A 29 13.98 -9.14 25.81
CA ILE A 29 15.19 -8.40 26.18
C ILE A 29 15.79 -7.81 24.93
N VAL A 30 15.87 -6.49 24.87
CA VAL A 30 16.40 -5.75 23.73
C VAL A 30 17.69 -5.05 24.18
N PRO A 31 18.83 -5.26 23.47
CA PRO A 31 20.01 -4.44 23.72
C PRO A 31 19.66 -2.97 23.51
N SER A 32 20.19 -2.09 24.38
CA SER A 32 19.97 -0.64 24.23
C SER A 32 20.30 -0.19 22.79
N PRO A 33 19.56 0.77 22.19
CA PRO A 33 19.78 1.24 20.83
C PRO A 33 21.22 1.68 20.51
N ARG A 34 22.02 1.98 21.55
CA ARG A 34 23.45 2.28 21.41
C ARG A 34 24.32 1.05 21.06
N VAL A 35 23.82 -0.17 21.29
CA VAL A 35 24.56 -1.42 21.10
C VAL A 35 24.11 -2.17 19.84
N VAL A 36 22.87 -1.96 19.39
CA VAL A 36 22.37 -2.58 18.16
C VAL A 36 22.93 -1.82 16.98
N SER A 37 24.09 -2.21 16.49
CA SER A 37 24.47 -1.91 15.10
C SER A 37 23.42 -2.57 14.21
N GLU A 38 22.59 -1.79 13.53
CA GLU A 38 21.66 -2.32 12.52
C GLU A 38 22.48 -3.21 11.57
N GLN A 39 22.26 -4.52 11.62
CA GLN A 39 22.87 -5.41 10.63
C GLN A 39 22.27 -5.06 9.29
N THR A 40 23.04 -4.37 8.46
CA THR A 40 22.65 -4.00 7.10
C THR A 40 22.44 -5.27 6.30
N LEU A 41 21.19 -5.58 5.98
CA LEU A 41 20.85 -6.74 5.17
C LEU A 41 21.14 -6.45 3.71
N THR A 42 22.06 -7.22 3.12
CA THR A 42 22.45 -7.06 1.71
C THR A 42 21.95 -8.21 0.86
N ALA A 43 21.36 -7.91 -0.28
CA ALA A 43 20.99 -8.88 -1.31
C ALA A 43 21.76 -8.62 -2.61
N THR A 44 22.01 -9.68 -3.38
CA THR A 44 22.57 -9.59 -4.73
C THR A 44 21.60 -10.18 -5.74
N ILE A 45 21.37 -9.46 -6.83
CA ILE A 45 20.53 -9.86 -7.97
C ILE A 45 21.45 -9.96 -9.20
N ASP A 46 21.65 -11.18 -9.72
CA ASP A 46 22.30 -11.39 -11.01
C ASP A 46 21.27 -11.17 -12.12
N ILE A 47 21.42 -10.08 -12.90
CA ILE A 47 20.47 -9.72 -13.96
C ILE A 47 20.34 -10.79 -15.05
N GLN A 48 21.34 -11.66 -15.22
CA GLN A 48 21.27 -12.72 -16.22
C GLN A 48 20.19 -13.76 -15.92
N LYS A 49 19.78 -13.88 -14.65
CA LYS A 49 18.66 -14.73 -14.23
C LYS A 49 17.29 -14.13 -14.58
N TYR A 50 17.27 -12.85 -15.00
CA TYR A 50 16.06 -12.08 -15.27
C TYR A 50 16.15 -11.41 -16.65
N PRO A 51 16.03 -12.17 -17.76
CA PRO A 51 16.18 -11.62 -19.11
C PRO A 51 15.05 -10.64 -19.46
N ASN A 52 13.88 -10.79 -18.84
CA ASN A 52 12.76 -9.86 -18.97
C ASN A 52 12.86 -8.79 -17.88
N LEU A 53 12.71 -7.52 -18.28
CA LEU A 53 12.77 -6.36 -17.38
C LEU A 53 11.69 -6.38 -16.31
N GLU A 54 10.47 -6.84 -16.63
CA GLU A 54 9.40 -7.02 -15.64
C GLU A 54 9.78 -8.04 -14.56
N HIS A 55 10.43 -9.15 -14.94
CA HIS A 55 10.92 -10.12 -13.97
C HIS A 55 12.02 -9.53 -13.08
N LEU A 56 12.88 -8.67 -13.64
CA LEU A 56 13.90 -7.94 -12.87
C LEU A 56 13.22 -6.98 -11.87
N LYS A 57 12.17 -6.26 -12.28
CA LYS A 57 11.39 -5.40 -11.39
C LYS A 57 10.85 -6.21 -10.20
N TYR A 58 10.19 -7.34 -10.46
CA TYR A 58 9.66 -8.19 -9.37
C TYR A 58 10.76 -8.71 -8.45
N ALA A 59 11.96 -9.03 -8.99
CA ALA A 59 13.08 -9.46 -8.17
C ALA A 59 13.56 -8.33 -7.24
N ILE A 60 13.68 -7.10 -7.74
CA ILE A 60 14.06 -5.91 -6.95
C ILE A 60 12.99 -5.63 -5.88
N GLU A 61 11.72 -5.54 -6.27
CA GLU A 61 10.59 -5.31 -5.34
C GLU A 61 10.52 -6.38 -4.26
N THR A 62 10.74 -7.65 -4.61
CA THR A 62 10.75 -8.75 -3.64
C THR A 62 11.87 -8.57 -2.60
N LYS A 63 13.08 -8.17 -3.02
CA LYS A 63 14.17 -7.89 -2.08
C LYS A 63 13.86 -6.69 -1.19
N TYR A 64 13.31 -5.62 -1.78
CA TYR A 64 12.85 -4.46 -1.03
C TYR A 64 11.81 -4.86 0.04
N LEU A 65 10.76 -5.57 -0.34
CA LEU A 65 9.69 -6.02 0.57
C LEU A 65 10.19 -7.04 1.61
N SER A 66 11.24 -7.80 1.30
CA SER A 66 11.89 -8.73 2.25
C SER A 66 12.76 -8.04 3.30
N GLY A 67 12.86 -6.69 3.25
CA GLY A 67 13.56 -5.93 4.29
C GLY A 67 15.06 -5.72 4.03
N TYR A 68 15.61 -6.09 2.88
CA TYR A 68 17.02 -5.82 2.55
C TYR A 68 17.27 -4.32 2.47
N ASP A 69 18.37 -3.87 3.08
CA ASP A 69 18.76 -2.46 3.15
C ASP A 69 19.64 -2.05 1.96
N VAL A 70 20.37 -3.03 1.40
CA VAL A 70 21.19 -2.86 0.22
C VAL A 70 20.85 -3.93 -0.80
N ILE A 71 20.63 -3.53 -2.04
CA ILE A 71 20.40 -4.43 -3.17
C ILE A 71 21.45 -4.16 -4.24
N ASN A 72 22.37 -5.11 -4.42
CA ASN A 72 23.39 -5.08 -5.47
C ASN A 72 22.85 -5.78 -6.72
N ILE A 73 22.66 -5.05 -7.80
CA ILE A 73 22.26 -5.61 -9.10
C ILE A 73 23.55 -5.75 -9.91
N VAL A 74 23.94 -6.99 -10.23
CA VAL A 74 25.21 -7.30 -10.89
C VAL A 74 25.00 -7.90 -12.28
N SER A 75 25.97 -7.65 -13.18
CA SER A 75 25.98 -8.20 -14.54
C SER A 75 27.38 -8.64 -14.93
N LYS A 76 27.51 -9.73 -15.69
CA LYS A 76 28.78 -10.15 -16.29
C LYS A 76 29.25 -9.23 -17.42
N GLN A 77 28.31 -8.57 -18.09
CA GLN A 77 28.56 -7.60 -19.14
C GLN A 77 28.16 -6.21 -18.68
N PRO A 78 28.76 -5.14 -19.21
CA PRO A 78 28.36 -3.78 -18.90
C PRO A 78 26.86 -3.57 -19.16
N PHE A 79 26.22 -2.83 -18.28
CA PHE A 79 24.81 -2.47 -18.44
C PHE A 79 24.61 -1.56 -19.65
N THR A 80 23.57 -1.80 -20.42
CA THR A 80 23.10 -0.86 -21.44
C THR A 80 22.41 0.34 -20.78
N SER A 81 22.33 1.47 -21.50
CA SER A 81 21.57 2.65 -21.03
C SER A 81 20.12 2.33 -20.72
N GLU A 82 19.48 1.45 -21.51
CA GLU A 82 18.11 1.00 -21.28
C GLU A 82 17.95 0.32 -19.93
N LYS A 83 18.85 -0.63 -19.59
CA LYS A 83 18.81 -1.32 -18.30
C LYS A 83 19.06 -0.38 -17.12
N TYR A 84 19.96 0.58 -17.28
CA TYR A 84 20.19 1.60 -16.25
C TYR A 84 18.95 2.45 -16.01
N ASN A 85 18.32 2.94 -17.07
CA ASN A 85 17.12 3.76 -16.97
C ASN A 85 16.00 2.96 -16.29
N PHE A 86 15.80 1.71 -16.68
CA PHE A 86 14.82 0.84 -16.07
C PHE A 86 15.07 0.63 -14.56
N ILE A 87 16.33 0.31 -14.16
CA ILE A 87 16.68 0.17 -12.73
C ILE A 87 16.43 1.47 -11.98
N SER A 88 16.73 2.62 -12.58
CA SER A 88 16.50 3.94 -12.00
C SER A 88 14.99 4.20 -11.80
N GLU A 89 14.18 3.88 -12.81
CA GLU A 89 12.70 4.00 -12.72
C GLU A 89 12.14 3.10 -11.61
N VAL A 90 12.62 1.86 -11.50
CA VAL A 90 12.22 0.95 -10.42
C VAL A 90 12.65 1.52 -9.06
N ALA A 91 13.88 2.02 -8.92
CA ALA A 91 14.36 2.61 -7.67
C ALA A 91 13.48 3.80 -7.24
N HIS A 92 13.07 4.68 -8.16
CA HIS A 92 12.16 5.78 -7.87
C HIS A 92 10.77 5.33 -7.38
N GLN A 93 10.34 4.13 -7.73
CA GLN A 93 9.09 3.55 -7.22
C GLN A 93 9.22 2.98 -5.80
N LEU A 94 10.44 2.79 -5.29
CA LEU A 94 10.74 2.23 -3.97
C LEU A 94 11.08 3.34 -2.98
N LEU A 95 10.09 3.82 -2.24
CA LEU A 95 10.26 4.95 -1.32
C LEU A 95 11.37 4.68 -0.30
N GLY A 96 12.35 5.58 -0.25
CA GLY A 96 13.52 5.49 0.62
C GLY A 96 14.73 4.81 -0.01
N PHE A 97 14.60 4.20 -1.21
CA PHE A 97 15.74 3.61 -1.92
C PHE A 97 16.33 4.59 -2.91
N GLU A 98 17.66 4.72 -2.86
CA GLU A 98 18.44 5.55 -3.78
C GLU A 98 19.55 4.73 -4.42
N ILE A 99 19.97 5.14 -5.63
CA ILE A 99 21.17 4.59 -6.27
C ILE A 99 22.38 5.23 -5.62
N THR A 100 23.10 4.48 -4.78
CA THR A 100 24.30 4.97 -4.07
C THR A 100 25.60 4.66 -4.78
N SER A 101 25.61 3.69 -5.69
CA SER A 101 26.78 3.35 -6.51
C SER A 101 26.37 2.86 -7.89
N LYS A 102 27.15 3.27 -8.89
CA LYS A 102 26.97 2.91 -10.29
C LYS A 102 28.32 2.64 -10.95
N THR A 103 28.51 1.39 -11.38
CA THR A 103 29.66 0.96 -12.17
C THR A 103 29.17 0.31 -13.47
N PRO A 104 30.05 0.04 -14.46
CA PRO A 104 29.62 -0.64 -15.68
C PRO A 104 28.88 -1.98 -15.44
N ASN A 105 29.24 -2.70 -14.37
CA ASN A 105 28.76 -4.05 -14.11
C ASN A 105 27.94 -4.19 -12.82
N GLN A 106 27.72 -3.09 -12.07
CA GLN A 106 26.95 -3.12 -10.82
C GLN A 106 26.22 -1.80 -10.61
N VAL A 107 24.96 -1.92 -10.15
CA VAL A 107 24.17 -0.83 -9.59
C VAL A 107 23.81 -1.21 -8.16
N THR A 108 24.06 -0.32 -7.20
CA THR A 108 23.71 -0.53 -5.80
C THR A 108 22.55 0.39 -5.42
N LEU A 109 21.45 -0.21 -4.99
CA LEU A 109 20.30 0.47 -4.38
C LEU A 109 20.42 0.35 -2.87
N GLN A 110 20.19 1.45 -2.13
CA GLN A 110 20.28 1.46 -0.68
C GLN A 110 19.13 2.21 -0.05
N ASP A 111 18.59 1.69 1.05
CA ASP A 111 17.61 2.39 1.89
C ASP A 111 18.32 3.53 2.65
N VAL A 112 18.01 4.77 2.27
CA VAL A 112 18.57 5.99 2.89
C VAL A 112 17.62 6.59 3.93
N MET A 113 16.42 6.00 4.09
CA MET A 113 15.44 6.41 5.09
C MET A 113 15.50 5.46 6.30
N SER A 114 15.94 5.97 7.44
CA SER A 114 15.89 5.19 8.70
C SER A 114 14.45 4.80 9.05
N ILE A 115 14.25 3.53 9.39
CA ILE A 115 12.96 3.04 9.91
C ILE A 115 12.63 3.72 11.23
N GLN A 116 13.63 3.99 12.07
CA GLN A 116 13.48 4.62 13.37
C GLN A 116 12.96 6.05 13.28
N GLN A 117 13.25 6.76 12.20
CA GLN A 117 12.79 8.14 11.95
C GLN A 117 11.43 8.22 11.26
N THR A 118 10.88 7.08 10.83
CA THR A 118 9.66 7.07 10.03
C THR A 118 8.46 6.61 10.87
N ASN A 119 7.54 7.52 11.13
CA ASN A 119 6.29 7.19 11.83
C ASN A 119 5.37 6.40 10.89
N ILE A 120 5.18 5.11 11.17
CA ILE A 120 4.37 4.20 10.36
C ILE A 120 2.90 4.66 10.27
N MET A 121 2.34 5.17 11.38
CA MET A 121 0.96 5.67 11.40
C MET A 121 0.79 6.93 10.55
N LEU A 122 1.82 7.77 10.46
CA LEU A 122 1.81 8.93 9.57
C LEU A 122 1.78 8.49 8.10
N LEU A 123 2.61 7.50 7.71
CA LEU A 123 2.59 6.96 6.34
C LEU A 123 1.23 6.35 5.98
N ILE A 124 0.63 5.59 6.90
CA ILE A 124 -0.70 5.01 6.72
C ILE A 124 -1.75 6.11 6.54
N ARG A 125 -1.70 7.18 7.34
CA ARG A 125 -2.62 8.33 7.19
C ARG A 125 -2.47 9.04 5.85
N VAL A 126 -1.22 9.23 5.40
CA VAL A 126 -0.94 9.83 4.09
C VAL A 126 -1.49 8.96 2.97
N LEU A 127 -1.26 7.64 3.03
CA LEU A 127 -1.81 6.69 2.07
C LEU A 127 -3.35 6.75 2.03
N SER A 128 -4.00 6.73 3.20
CA SER A 128 -5.46 6.82 3.31
C SER A 128 -6.01 8.09 2.68
N ARG A 129 -5.41 9.24 3.01
CA ARG A 129 -5.81 10.53 2.45
C ARG A 129 -5.68 10.55 0.95
N ASN A 130 -4.55 10.09 0.41
CA ASN A 130 -4.33 10.09 -1.04
C ASN A 130 -5.35 9.21 -1.78
N VAL A 131 -5.75 8.07 -1.21
CA VAL A 131 -6.79 7.20 -1.80
C VAL A 131 -8.16 7.87 -1.76
N LEU A 132 -8.51 8.53 -0.66
CA LEU A 132 -9.76 9.28 -0.54
C LEU A 132 -9.82 10.45 -1.52
N GLU A 133 -8.75 11.25 -1.63
CA GLU A 133 -8.64 12.35 -2.59
C GLU A 133 -8.79 11.85 -4.03
N LEU A 134 -8.15 10.70 -4.36
CA LEU A 134 -8.25 10.09 -5.69
C LEU A 134 -9.70 9.71 -6.05
N MET A 135 -10.44 9.11 -5.10
CA MET A 135 -11.84 8.73 -5.30
C MET A 135 -12.74 9.96 -5.45
N GLU A 136 -12.52 10.99 -4.64
CA GLU A 136 -13.27 12.24 -4.70
C GLU A 136 -13.06 12.96 -6.04
N GLU A 137 -11.81 13.02 -6.54
CA GLU A 137 -11.49 13.62 -7.84
C GLU A 137 -12.16 12.86 -8.99
N LEU A 138 -12.17 11.52 -8.95
CA LEU A 138 -12.85 10.68 -9.93
C LEU A 138 -14.36 10.96 -9.95
N ILE A 139 -15.01 11.01 -8.79
CA ILE A 139 -16.46 11.32 -8.69
C ILE A 139 -16.75 12.70 -9.29
N LYS A 140 -15.94 13.70 -8.97
CA LYS A 140 -16.07 15.04 -9.55
C LYS A 140 -15.89 15.06 -11.08
N ALA A 141 -14.95 14.23 -11.58
CA ALA A 141 -14.73 14.08 -13.03
C ALA A 141 -15.94 13.47 -13.74
N LEU A 142 -16.57 12.46 -13.15
CA LEU A 142 -17.81 11.87 -13.65
C LEU A 142 -18.96 12.87 -13.65
N GLN A 143 -19.20 13.55 -12.53
CA GLN A 143 -20.28 14.53 -12.39
C GLN A 143 -20.17 15.70 -13.37
N LYS A 144 -18.94 16.13 -13.68
CA LYS A 144 -18.67 17.27 -14.59
C LYS A 144 -18.41 16.85 -16.04
N LYS A 145 -18.38 15.53 -16.31
CA LYS A 145 -17.97 14.96 -17.60
C LYS A 145 -16.60 15.49 -18.05
N ASP A 146 -15.68 15.71 -17.07
CA ASP A 146 -14.36 16.31 -17.31
C ASP A 146 -13.25 15.26 -17.29
N LEU A 147 -12.82 14.84 -18.49
CA LEU A 147 -11.75 13.87 -18.66
C LEU A 147 -10.33 14.43 -18.48
N ARG A 148 -10.17 15.76 -18.40
CA ARG A 148 -8.84 16.40 -18.32
C ARG A 148 -8.07 16.07 -17.06
N VAL A 149 -8.76 15.69 -15.97
CA VAL A 149 -8.16 15.32 -14.70
C VAL A 149 -7.75 13.86 -14.62
N ILE A 150 -8.17 13.00 -15.56
CA ILE A 150 -7.94 11.57 -15.51
C ILE A 150 -6.44 11.21 -15.52
N ASP A 151 -5.64 11.89 -16.32
CA ASP A 151 -4.19 11.65 -16.37
C ASP A 151 -3.51 12.02 -15.04
N ALA A 152 -3.95 13.07 -14.36
CA ALA A 152 -3.45 13.46 -13.04
C ALA A 152 -3.81 12.38 -11.98
N ILE A 153 -5.04 11.84 -12.04
CA ILE A 153 -5.47 10.73 -11.18
C ILE A 153 -4.57 9.50 -11.41
N LEU A 154 -4.32 9.14 -12.67
CA LEU A 154 -3.45 8.00 -13.01
C LEU A 154 -2.00 8.21 -12.55
N GLN A 155 -1.47 9.42 -12.65
CA GLN A 155 -0.13 9.74 -12.13
C GLN A 155 -0.08 9.65 -10.59
N SER A 156 -1.10 10.12 -9.89
CA SER A 156 -1.19 10.04 -8.42
C SER A 156 -1.21 8.59 -7.91
N ARG A 157 -1.70 7.63 -8.71
CA ARG A 157 -1.67 6.20 -8.41
C ARG A 157 -0.25 5.66 -8.16
N MET A 158 0.76 6.21 -8.85
CA MET A 158 2.16 5.82 -8.65
C MET A 158 2.64 6.16 -7.24
N ASN A 159 2.27 7.33 -6.71
CA ASN A 159 2.61 7.72 -5.35
C ASN A 159 1.95 6.82 -4.31
N ILE A 160 0.69 6.43 -4.52
CA ILE A 160 -0.02 5.48 -3.65
C ILE A 160 0.75 4.16 -3.56
N ASN A 161 1.21 3.61 -4.70
CA ASN A 161 2.00 2.39 -4.73
C ASN A 161 3.33 2.52 -3.95
N ARG A 162 4.01 3.66 -4.04
CA ARG A 162 5.25 3.93 -3.29
C ARG A 162 5.02 3.87 -1.77
N TYR A 163 3.96 4.50 -1.28
CA TYR A 163 3.59 4.44 0.15
C TYR A 163 3.19 3.03 0.56
N TYR A 164 2.38 2.35 -0.23
CA TYR A 164 1.98 0.97 0.01
C TYR A 164 3.20 0.04 0.17
N LEU A 165 4.13 0.09 -0.77
CA LEU A 165 5.35 -0.73 -0.74
C LEU A 165 6.21 -0.38 0.49
N ARG A 166 6.38 0.91 0.84
CA ARG A 166 7.15 1.33 2.01
C ARG A 166 6.54 0.85 3.31
N ILE A 167 5.24 1.04 3.50
CA ILE A 167 4.53 0.59 4.70
C ILE A 167 4.65 -0.94 4.84
N THR A 168 4.38 -1.67 3.76
CA THR A 168 4.47 -3.14 3.74
C THR A 168 5.88 -3.61 4.10
N ARG A 169 6.93 -2.97 3.53
CA ARG A 169 8.33 -3.26 3.89
C ARG A 169 8.58 -3.07 5.38
N GLN A 170 8.17 -1.93 5.95
CA GLN A 170 8.42 -1.63 7.36
C GLN A 170 7.70 -2.61 8.30
N LEU A 171 6.44 -2.93 8.03
CA LEU A 171 5.67 -3.89 8.82
C LEU A 171 6.29 -5.30 8.75
N ARG A 172 6.71 -5.75 7.56
CA ARG A 172 7.39 -7.05 7.40
C ARG A 172 8.73 -7.09 8.12
N LYS A 173 9.54 -6.03 8.03
CA LYS A 173 10.83 -5.94 8.73
C LYS A 173 10.62 -5.91 10.25
N GLY A 174 9.58 -5.24 10.73
CA GLY A 174 9.18 -5.26 12.14
C GLY A 174 8.86 -6.65 12.66
N LEU A 175 8.14 -7.47 11.89
CA LEU A 175 7.85 -8.86 12.24
C LEU A 175 9.12 -9.76 12.28
N GLN A 176 10.13 -9.43 11.48
CA GLN A 176 11.41 -10.14 11.50
C GLN A 176 12.30 -9.71 12.67
N GLN A 177 12.16 -8.47 13.11
CA GLN A 177 12.96 -7.82 14.14
C GLN A 177 12.04 -7.14 15.15
N SER A 178 11.60 -7.90 16.17
CA SER A 178 10.54 -7.47 17.12
C SER A 178 10.83 -6.13 17.81
N PHE A 179 12.11 -5.76 18.01
CA PHE A 179 12.46 -4.46 18.57
C PHE A 179 12.01 -3.29 17.67
N LEU A 180 11.94 -3.48 16.35
CA LEU A 180 11.41 -2.44 15.45
C LEU A 180 9.91 -2.22 15.63
N LEU A 181 9.13 -3.28 15.94
CA LEU A 181 7.70 -3.12 16.26
C LEU A 181 7.52 -2.24 17.49
N VAL A 182 8.36 -2.47 18.49
CA VAL A 182 8.35 -1.65 19.70
C VAL A 182 8.67 -0.19 19.41
N GLN A 183 9.72 0.07 18.63
CA GLN A 183 10.08 1.43 18.21
C GLN A 183 8.98 2.12 17.40
N MET A 184 8.25 1.35 16.59
CA MET A 184 7.10 1.84 15.84
C MET A 184 5.84 2.02 16.72
N GLY A 185 5.84 1.54 17.97
CA GLY A 185 4.71 1.59 18.88
C GLY A 185 3.54 0.70 18.43
N VAL A 186 3.83 -0.45 17.80
CA VAL A 186 2.83 -1.38 17.27
C VAL A 186 3.12 -2.82 17.75
N THR A 187 2.08 -3.59 17.96
CA THR A 187 2.18 -5.02 18.26
C THR A 187 2.24 -5.86 16.99
N ALA A 188 2.60 -7.14 17.12
CA ALA A 188 2.51 -8.09 16.02
C ALA A 188 1.05 -8.24 15.52
N GLN A 189 0.08 -8.18 16.42
CA GLN A 189 -1.35 -8.23 16.09
C GLN A 189 -1.79 -6.98 15.32
N ASP A 190 -1.44 -5.78 15.80
CA ASP A 190 -1.68 -4.54 15.04
C ASP A 190 -1.10 -4.59 13.63
N THR A 191 0.07 -5.22 13.47
CA THR A 191 0.73 -5.34 12.17
C THR A 191 -0.12 -6.11 11.17
N ILE A 192 -0.82 -7.17 11.60
CA ILE A 192 -1.73 -7.93 10.71
C ILE A 192 -2.86 -7.04 10.22
N ASP A 193 -3.50 -6.30 11.12
CA ASP A 193 -4.61 -5.42 10.76
C ASP A 193 -4.15 -4.24 9.90
N MET A 194 -2.96 -3.70 10.16
CA MET A 194 -2.37 -2.66 9.32
C MET A 194 -2.06 -3.17 7.90
N VAL A 195 -1.55 -4.40 7.75
CA VAL A 195 -1.31 -5.02 6.44
C VAL A 195 -2.62 -5.20 5.69
N MET A 196 -3.67 -5.70 6.34
CA MET A 196 -4.99 -5.84 5.73
C MET A 196 -5.55 -4.49 5.28
N TYR A 197 -5.42 -3.48 6.12
CA TYR A 197 -5.85 -2.11 5.82
C TYR A 197 -5.14 -1.52 4.61
N VAL A 198 -3.80 -1.58 4.57
CA VAL A 198 -3.04 -0.99 3.44
C VAL A 198 -3.21 -1.78 2.15
N ASN A 199 -3.41 -3.10 2.23
CA ASN A 199 -3.76 -3.91 1.06
C ASN A 199 -5.12 -3.50 0.48
N ALA A 200 -6.14 -3.31 1.33
CA ALA A 200 -7.45 -2.83 0.90
C ALA A 200 -7.37 -1.44 0.24
N LEU A 201 -6.61 -0.51 0.80
CA LEU A 201 -6.37 0.80 0.19
C LEU A 201 -5.69 0.71 -1.17
N ASN A 202 -4.70 -0.18 -1.33
CA ASN A 202 -4.03 -0.39 -2.61
C ASN A 202 -4.96 -1.01 -3.66
N GLU A 203 -5.84 -1.93 -3.25
CA GLU A 203 -6.88 -2.51 -4.10
C GLU A 203 -7.90 -1.47 -4.55
N ILE A 204 -8.36 -0.60 -3.64
CA ILE A 204 -9.25 0.52 -3.93
C ILE A 204 -8.62 1.43 -4.99
N ALA A 205 -7.36 1.82 -4.79
CA ALA A 205 -6.65 2.66 -5.77
C ALA A 205 -6.50 1.98 -7.14
N GLY A 206 -6.32 0.66 -7.19
CA GLY A 206 -6.31 -0.11 -8.44
C GLY A 206 -7.67 -0.13 -9.14
N ASN A 207 -8.77 -0.19 -8.40
CA ASN A 207 -10.12 -0.11 -8.95
C ASN A 207 -10.44 1.29 -9.47
N ILE A 208 -9.98 2.36 -8.78
CA ILE A 208 -10.08 3.74 -9.28
C ILE A 208 -9.30 3.89 -10.60
N GLU A 209 -8.09 3.33 -10.68
CA GLU A 209 -7.32 3.29 -11.93
C GLU A 209 -8.09 2.60 -13.07
N ALA A 210 -8.75 1.47 -12.79
CA ALA A 210 -9.55 0.75 -13.78
C ALA A 210 -10.73 1.59 -14.28
N MET A 211 -11.42 2.33 -13.41
CA MET A 211 -12.46 3.28 -13.78
C MET A 211 -11.93 4.38 -14.70
N CYS A 212 -10.79 5.00 -14.33
CA CYS A 212 -10.15 6.02 -15.16
C CYS A 212 -9.81 5.53 -16.56
N ARG A 213 -9.23 4.32 -16.66
CA ARG A 213 -8.90 3.71 -17.94
C ARG A 213 -10.13 3.37 -18.76
N ALA A 214 -11.23 2.97 -18.13
CA ALA A 214 -12.50 2.74 -18.83
C ALA A 214 -13.06 4.05 -19.42
N MET A 215 -13.00 5.15 -18.65
CA MET A 215 -13.42 6.49 -19.11
C MET A 215 -12.57 7.02 -20.27
N GLN A 216 -11.30 6.63 -20.37
CA GLN A 216 -10.45 6.99 -21.52
C GLN A 216 -10.72 6.15 -22.77
N ARG A 217 -11.13 4.88 -22.60
CA ARG A 217 -11.25 3.92 -23.71
C ARG A 217 -12.63 3.89 -24.34
N HIS A 218 -13.67 4.27 -23.61
CA HIS A 218 -15.04 4.16 -24.02
C HIS A 218 -15.73 5.52 -24.05
N PRO A 219 -16.72 5.73 -24.93
CA PRO A 219 -17.51 6.95 -24.92
C PRO A 219 -18.24 7.10 -23.57
N LEU A 220 -18.36 8.35 -23.13
CA LEU A 220 -19.11 8.66 -21.91
C LEU A 220 -20.62 8.70 -22.21
N PRO A 221 -21.45 8.12 -21.35
CA PRO A 221 -22.89 8.21 -21.41
C PRO A 221 -23.41 9.65 -21.32
N ASP A 222 -24.73 9.82 -21.37
CA ASP A 222 -25.36 11.10 -21.14
C ASP A 222 -25.18 11.58 -19.67
N GLU A 223 -25.49 12.85 -19.42
CA GLU A 223 -25.28 13.46 -18.11
C GLU A 223 -26.16 12.85 -17.01
N GLU A 224 -27.39 12.42 -17.35
CA GLU A 224 -28.29 11.79 -16.36
C GLU A 224 -27.74 10.45 -15.90
N GLN A 225 -27.28 9.63 -16.83
CA GLN A 225 -26.69 8.31 -16.54
C GLN A 225 -25.37 8.45 -15.75
N LEU A 226 -24.50 9.39 -16.13
CA LEU A 226 -23.27 9.67 -15.39
C LEU A 226 -23.55 10.13 -13.96
N LYS A 227 -24.58 10.95 -13.77
CA LYS A 227 -24.99 11.39 -12.44
C LYS A 227 -25.47 10.22 -11.58
N GLU A 228 -26.29 9.32 -12.11
CA GLU A 228 -26.75 8.14 -11.38
C GLU A 228 -25.57 7.23 -10.95
N VAL A 229 -24.59 7.05 -11.84
CA VAL A 229 -23.35 6.31 -11.52
C VAL A 229 -22.53 7.04 -10.45
N ALA A 230 -22.35 8.36 -10.59
CA ALA A 230 -21.62 9.15 -9.61
C ALA A 230 -22.29 9.14 -8.22
N ASP A 231 -23.63 9.13 -8.16
CA ASP A 231 -24.38 9.08 -6.91
C ASP A 231 -24.15 7.75 -6.15
N ILE A 232 -24.04 6.63 -6.87
CA ILE A 232 -23.66 5.33 -6.25
C ILE A 232 -22.20 5.40 -5.74
N LEU A 233 -21.28 5.91 -6.54
CA LEU A 233 -19.89 6.04 -6.12
C LEU A 233 -19.72 7.00 -4.95
N GLN A 234 -20.54 8.05 -4.86
CA GLN A 234 -20.56 8.98 -3.73
C GLN A 234 -20.92 8.24 -2.43
N LYS A 235 -21.92 7.37 -2.44
CA LYS A 235 -22.28 6.55 -1.28
C LYS A 235 -21.14 5.59 -0.90
N VAL A 236 -20.46 4.97 -1.88
CA VAL A 236 -19.29 4.11 -1.63
C VAL A 236 -18.17 4.93 -0.99
N TYR A 237 -17.92 6.16 -1.46
CA TYR A 237 -16.93 7.06 -0.89
C TYR A 237 -17.22 7.44 0.56
N GLU A 238 -18.48 7.76 0.90
CA GLU A 238 -18.89 8.09 2.27
C GLU A 238 -18.65 6.94 3.23
N VAL A 239 -18.97 5.71 2.82
CA VAL A 239 -18.73 4.50 3.60
C VAL A 239 -17.23 4.22 3.74
N LEU A 240 -16.44 4.46 2.69
CA LEU A 240 -14.96 4.36 2.73
C LEU A 240 -14.36 5.39 3.71
N GLN A 241 -14.85 6.62 3.70
CA GLN A 241 -14.43 7.64 4.66
C GLN A 241 -14.74 7.21 6.10
N GLN A 242 -15.93 6.67 6.35
CA GLN A 242 -16.33 6.21 7.68
C GLN A 242 -15.47 5.03 8.15
N ALA A 243 -15.21 4.03 7.29
CA ALA A 243 -14.33 2.90 7.58
C ALA A 243 -12.90 3.36 7.89
N THR A 244 -12.38 4.31 7.11
CA THR A 244 -11.06 4.90 7.32
C THR A 244 -10.96 5.61 8.66
N ARG A 245 -11.98 6.40 9.04
CA ARG A 245 -12.05 7.04 10.37
C ARG A 245 -12.11 6.00 11.48
N ALA A 246 -12.94 4.97 11.32
CA ALA A 246 -13.06 3.88 12.30
C ALA A 246 -11.70 3.23 12.56
N PHE A 247 -10.90 2.95 11.52
CA PHE A 247 -9.57 2.37 11.65
C PHE A 247 -8.58 3.29 12.38
N HIS A 248 -8.55 4.59 12.03
CA HIS A 248 -7.60 5.53 12.63
C HIS A 248 -7.92 5.90 14.07
N PHE A 249 -9.19 5.94 14.44
CA PHE A 249 -9.66 6.39 15.76
C PHE A 249 -10.17 5.24 16.64
N LYS A 250 -10.00 3.99 16.19
CA LYS A 250 -10.45 2.78 16.91
C LYS A 250 -11.92 2.84 17.31
N LYS A 251 -12.80 3.24 16.38
CA LYS A 251 -14.23 3.38 16.60
C LYS A 251 -14.97 2.14 16.09
N ASP A 252 -15.32 1.25 17.00
CA ASP A 252 -16.03 0.00 16.73
C ASP A 252 -17.42 0.22 16.15
N GLN A 253 -18.19 1.16 16.70
CA GLN A 253 -19.56 1.45 16.23
C GLN A 253 -19.58 1.93 14.78
N ASP A 254 -18.67 2.86 14.39
CA ASP A 254 -18.54 3.31 13.02
C ASP A 254 -18.21 2.14 12.08
N ALA A 255 -17.36 1.20 12.52
CA ALA A 255 -17.01 0.03 11.75
C ALA A 255 -18.20 -0.96 11.57
N ILE A 256 -19.00 -1.18 12.61
CA ILE A 256 -20.22 -2.02 12.55
C ILE A 256 -21.24 -1.40 11.59
N GLU A 257 -21.44 -0.09 11.66
CA GLU A 257 -22.35 0.62 10.75
C GLU A 257 -21.94 0.45 9.29
N VAL A 258 -20.65 0.61 8.97
CA VAL A 258 -20.10 0.35 7.64
C VAL A 258 -20.45 -1.06 7.16
N LEU A 259 -20.22 -2.09 8.00
CA LEU A 259 -20.52 -3.48 7.64
C LEU A 259 -22.00 -3.72 7.37
N THR A 260 -22.89 -2.95 8.02
CA THR A 260 -24.34 -3.04 7.84
C THR A 260 -24.81 -2.36 6.55
N VAL A 261 -24.15 -1.28 6.14
CA VAL A 261 -24.53 -0.48 4.95
C VAL A 261 -24.07 -1.11 3.64
N ILE A 262 -22.89 -1.76 3.59
CA ILE A 262 -22.29 -2.31 2.36
C ILE A 262 -23.23 -3.25 1.58
N PRO A 263 -23.95 -4.24 2.18
CA PRO A 263 -24.87 -5.10 1.43
C PRO A 263 -25.98 -4.32 0.71
N LYS A 264 -26.45 -3.24 1.31
CA LYS A 264 -27.45 -2.36 0.69
C LYS A 264 -26.87 -1.62 -0.52
N LEU A 265 -25.63 -1.09 -0.42
CA LEU A 265 -24.97 -0.44 -1.54
C LEU A 265 -24.80 -1.38 -2.74
N ILE A 266 -24.46 -2.64 -2.51
CA ILE A 266 -24.35 -3.65 -3.57
C ILE A 266 -25.72 -3.90 -4.21
N THR A 267 -26.79 -3.91 -3.43
CA THR A 267 -28.16 -4.05 -3.94
C THR A 267 -28.59 -2.83 -4.76
N ASP A 268 -28.30 -1.62 -4.28
CA ASP A 268 -28.56 -0.36 -4.99
C ASP A 268 -27.85 -0.34 -6.35
N LYS A 269 -26.57 -0.76 -6.39
CA LYS A 269 -25.77 -0.91 -7.63
C LYS A 269 -26.45 -1.84 -8.64
N ARG A 270 -26.87 -3.03 -8.20
CA ARG A 270 -27.58 -4.01 -9.07
C ARG A 270 -28.90 -3.47 -9.59
N THR A 271 -29.61 -2.71 -8.78
CA THR A 271 -30.85 -2.05 -9.19
C THR A 271 -30.58 -1.02 -10.29
N LEU A 272 -29.52 -0.23 -10.16
CA LEU A 272 -29.10 0.72 -11.18
C LEU A 272 -28.67 0.03 -12.48
N GLU A 273 -27.92 -1.07 -12.42
CA GLU A 273 -27.55 -1.87 -13.58
C GLU A 273 -28.79 -2.36 -14.35
N GLY A 274 -29.79 -2.89 -13.64
CA GLY A 274 -31.06 -3.31 -14.25
C GLY A 274 -31.82 -2.16 -14.91
N LYS A 275 -31.79 -0.96 -14.29
CA LYS A 275 -32.43 0.25 -14.84
C LYS A 275 -31.75 0.74 -16.11
N LEU A 276 -30.43 0.70 -16.16
CA LEU A 276 -29.62 1.18 -17.28
C LEU A 276 -29.50 0.18 -18.43
N GLY A 277 -29.63 -1.11 -18.15
CA GLY A 277 -29.33 -2.23 -19.07
C GLY A 277 -30.15 -2.36 -20.36
N GLY A 278 -30.99 -1.42 -20.71
CA GLY A 278 -31.71 -1.39 -22.00
C GLY A 278 -31.69 -0.01 -22.66
N LYS A 279 -31.01 0.95 -22.04
CA LYS A 279 -31.08 2.37 -22.42
C LYS A 279 -29.78 2.91 -23.01
N ILE A 280 -28.71 2.11 -23.02
CA ILE A 280 -27.35 2.56 -23.30
C ILE A 280 -26.80 1.82 -24.51
N SER A 281 -26.01 2.51 -25.35
CA SER A 281 -25.24 1.86 -26.41
C SER A 281 -24.27 0.83 -25.84
N THR A 282 -23.93 -0.21 -26.61
CA THR A 282 -23.04 -1.29 -26.12
C THR A 282 -21.70 -0.75 -25.59
N LEU A 283 -21.14 0.28 -26.22
CA LEU A 283 -19.84 0.85 -25.82
C LEU A 283 -19.91 1.71 -24.54
N GLU A 284 -20.95 2.52 -24.41
CA GLU A 284 -21.22 3.29 -23.17
C GLU A 284 -21.56 2.33 -22.02
N GLY A 285 -22.33 1.28 -22.31
CA GLY A 285 -22.66 0.21 -21.36
C GLY A 285 -21.42 -0.47 -20.79
N LEU A 286 -20.41 -0.74 -21.61
CA LEU A 286 -19.13 -1.29 -21.14
C LEU A 286 -18.43 -0.37 -20.15
N MET A 287 -18.41 0.95 -20.41
CA MET A 287 -17.83 1.91 -19.47
C MET A 287 -18.55 1.88 -18.12
N ILE A 288 -19.88 1.98 -18.13
CA ILE A 288 -20.70 1.93 -16.90
C ILE A 288 -20.48 0.62 -16.15
N GLN A 289 -20.47 -0.50 -16.84
CA GLN A 289 -20.24 -1.81 -16.23
C GLN A 289 -18.91 -1.84 -15.48
N VAL A 290 -17.81 -1.44 -16.13
CA VAL A 290 -16.48 -1.42 -15.49
C VAL A 290 -16.49 -0.50 -14.27
N VAL A 291 -17.12 0.68 -14.36
CA VAL A 291 -17.17 1.64 -13.25
C VAL A 291 -18.00 1.10 -12.09
N LEU A 292 -19.16 0.51 -12.34
CA LEU A 292 -20.02 -0.05 -11.30
C LEU A 292 -19.40 -1.31 -10.65
N ASP A 293 -18.77 -2.18 -11.44
CA ASP A 293 -18.08 -3.37 -10.93
C ASP A 293 -16.87 -2.99 -10.07
N ALA A 294 -16.11 -1.98 -10.49
CA ALA A 294 -15.03 -1.44 -9.69
C ALA A 294 -15.56 -0.78 -8.40
N GLY A 295 -16.71 -0.10 -8.45
CA GLY A 295 -17.40 0.44 -7.26
C GLY A 295 -17.80 -0.64 -6.26
N GLU A 296 -18.31 -1.79 -6.74
CA GLU A 296 -18.61 -2.95 -5.89
C GLU A 296 -17.35 -3.51 -5.22
N LYS A 297 -16.24 -3.66 -5.99
CA LYS A 297 -14.96 -4.09 -5.43
C LYS A 297 -14.40 -3.11 -4.39
N ILE A 298 -14.58 -1.81 -4.59
CA ILE A 298 -14.22 -0.80 -3.59
C ILE A 298 -15.06 -0.98 -2.31
N ALA A 299 -16.35 -1.22 -2.42
CA ALA A 299 -17.21 -1.49 -1.27
C ALA A 299 -16.78 -2.76 -0.52
N GLU A 300 -16.43 -3.84 -1.22
CA GLU A 300 -15.91 -5.07 -0.59
C GLU A 300 -14.54 -4.86 0.07
N ALA A 301 -13.64 -4.11 -0.55
CA ALA A 301 -12.36 -3.74 0.07
C ALA A 301 -12.59 -2.85 1.31
N THR A 302 -13.58 -1.96 1.28
CA THR A 302 -14.00 -1.13 2.43
C THR A 302 -14.51 -1.99 3.59
N LYS A 303 -15.19 -3.10 3.31
CA LYS A 303 -15.58 -4.09 4.32
C LYS A 303 -14.37 -4.66 5.05
N SER A 304 -13.29 -4.97 4.32
CA SER A 304 -12.02 -5.45 4.91
C SER A 304 -11.39 -4.39 5.83
N ILE A 305 -11.47 -3.10 5.46
CA ILE A 305 -11.05 -1.97 6.30
C ILE A 305 -11.85 -1.92 7.61
N ALA A 306 -13.19 -2.02 7.53
CA ALA A 306 -14.05 -1.99 8.70
C ALA A 306 -13.80 -3.19 9.65
N GLN A 307 -13.56 -4.38 9.09
CA GLN A 307 -13.18 -5.56 9.89
C GLN A 307 -11.82 -5.37 10.60
N ALA A 308 -10.83 -4.79 9.93
CA ALA A 308 -9.55 -4.46 10.55
C ALA A 308 -9.72 -3.40 11.66
N ALA A 309 -10.60 -2.41 11.45
CA ALA A 309 -10.91 -1.40 12.44
C ALA A 309 -11.54 -2.00 13.70
N LEU A 310 -12.48 -2.94 13.55
CA LEU A 310 -13.10 -3.65 14.70
C LEU A 310 -12.06 -4.39 15.53
N ARG A 311 -11.17 -5.16 14.91
CA ARG A 311 -10.15 -5.92 15.64
C ARG A 311 -9.17 -5.02 16.40
N ARG A 312 -8.91 -3.81 15.88
CA ARG A 312 -8.03 -2.83 16.52
C ARG A 312 -8.72 -2.05 17.64
N ALA A 313 -10.05 -2.05 17.73
CA ALA A 313 -10.79 -1.36 18.76
C ALA A 313 -10.89 -2.16 20.07
N ILE A 314 -10.70 -3.47 19.99
CA ILE A 314 -10.64 -4.40 21.14
C ILE A 314 -9.23 -4.35 21.74
#